data_175fa604d31c3f5a4a3c0b71a00eb230
#
_entry.id   175fa604d31c3f5a4a3c0b71a00eb230
#
_cell.length_a   1.000
_cell.length_b   1.000
_cell.length_c   1.000
_cell.angle_alpha   90.00
_cell.angle_beta   90.00
_cell.angle_gamma   90.00
#
_symmetry.space_group_name_H-M   'P 1'
#
loop_
_entity.id
_entity.type
_entity.pdbx_description
1 polymer ?
#
loop_
_entity_poly.entity_id
_entity_poly.type
_entity_poly.pdbx_seq_one_letter_code
_entity_poly.pdbx_strand_id
1 'polypeptide(L)'
;MSSRVTLPEKQFGGYIFDLDGTLVDSMPTHYKAWRWALKTNGAPHHAFLWDEFVAHGGMAAPDIVADLNGIYGLQMEPQKVATMKREHYDYLLETEELPIIPETVGLVRELQAAGIPYAIGTGSVINGARATLRSAGIEDLFPIIVTPDDVPPGRGKPEPDIFLLAAERMGVPATECVVFEDAEPGIQAAIAAGMAYVRVAPC
;
A
#
# COMPACT_ATOMS: atom_id res chain seq x y z
N MET A 1 -2.15 23.91 -2.62
CA MET A 1 -1.62 22.55 -2.87
C MET A 1 -2.54 21.94 -3.93
N SER A 2 -2.00 21.31 -4.98
CA SER A 2 -2.83 20.60 -5.96
C SER A 2 -3.44 19.36 -5.27
N SER A 3 -4.70 19.04 -5.58
CA SER A 3 -5.35 17.81 -5.09
C SER A 3 -4.55 16.58 -5.54
N ARG A 4 -4.35 15.62 -4.65
CA ARG A 4 -3.67 14.34 -4.96
C ARG A 4 -4.56 13.37 -5.72
N VAL A 5 -5.85 13.63 -5.75
CA VAL A 5 -6.86 12.74 -6.32
C VAL A 5 -7.82 13.55 -7.18
N THR A 6 -8.09 13.06 -8.37
CA THR A 6 -9.23 13.53 -9.17
C THR A 6 -10.34 12.51 -9.01
N LEU A 7 -11.40 12.88 -8.30
CA LEU A 7 -12.54 11.99 -8.09
C LEU A 7 -13.28 11.77 -9.41
N PRO A 8 -13.73 10.53 -9.67
CA PRO A 8 -14.51 10.23 -10.88
C PRO A 8 -15.89 10.89 -10.79
N GLU A 9 -16.36 11.45 -11.90
CA GLU A 9 -17.75 11.97 -11.99
C GLU A 9 -18.79 10.85 -11.91
N LYS A 10 -18.42 9.64 -12.38
CA LYS A 10 -19.28 8.47 -12.34
C LYS A 10 -19.34 7.88 -10.93
N GLN A 11 -20.54 7.58 -10.46
CA GLN A 11 -20.73 6.79 -9.24
C GLN A 11 -20.52 5.29 -9.54
N PHE A 12 -19.89 4.60 -8.57
CA PHE A 12 -19.62 3.16 -8.63
C PHE A 12 -20.42 2.45 -7.53
N GLY A 13 -20.66 1.15 -7.73
CA GLY A 13 -21.34 0.32 -6.75
C GLY A 13 -20.45 -0.03 -5.54
N GLY A 14 -19.11 -0.04 -5.72
CA GLY A 14 -18.15 -0.31 -4.68
C GLY A 14 -16.83 0.43 -4.88
N TYR A 15 -16.17 0.75 -3.77
CA TYR A 15 -14.91 1.51 -3.75
C TYR A 15 -13.84 0.72 -3.01
N ILE A 16 -12.70 0.50 -3.65
CA ILE A 16 -11.58 -0.22 -3.07
C ILE A 16 -10.39 0.73 -2.98
N PHE A 17 -9.78 0.80 -1.82
CA PHE A 17 -8.63 1.67 -1.59
C PHE A 17 -7.40 0.82 -1.29
N ASP A 18 -6.28 1.12 -1.91
CA ASP A 18 -5.00 0.74 -1.34
C ASP A 18 -4.77 1.50 -0.03
N LEU A 19 -3.78 1.08 0.74
CA LEU A 19 -3.48 1.65 2.05
C LEU A 19 -2.32 2.64 1.99
N ASP A 20 -1.13 2.13 1.66
CA ASP A 20 0.16 2.82 1.79
C ASP A 20 0.38 3.76 0.61
N GLY A 21 0.37 5.09 0.82
CA GLY A 21 0.43 6.09 -0.25
C GLY A 21 -0.94 6.49 -0.81
N THR A 22 -2.01 5.79 -0.43
CA THR A 22 -3.38 6.03 -0.91
C THR A 22 -4.32 6.55 0.19
N LEU A 23 -4.42 5.88 1.32
CA LEU A 23 -5.19 6.33 2.49
C LEU A 23 -4.30 7.00 3.53
N VAL A 24 -3.10 6.47 3.70
CA VAL A 24 -2.11 6.92 4.68
C VAL A 24 -0.83 7.30 3.97
N ASP A 25 -0.28 8.45 4.32
CA ASP A 25 1.01 8.91 3.83
C ASP A 25 2.15 8.22 4.59
N SER A 26 2.25 6.90 4.41
CA SER A 26 3.22 6.02 5.09
C SER A 26 4.56 5.89 4.35
N MET A 27 4.64 6.32 3.09
CA MET A 27 5.83 6.13 2.25
C MET A 27 7.10 6.77 2.84
N PRO A 28 7.06 7.99 3.45
CA PRO A 28 8.23 8.54 4.12
C PRO A 28 8.72 7.68 5.31
N THR A 29 7.79 7.08 6.05
CA THR A 29 8.13 6.19 7.19
C THR A 29 8.65 4.84 6.71
N HIS A 30 8.10 4.27 5.64
CA HIS A 30 8.69 3.11 4.96
C HIS A 30 10.12 3.40 4.49
N TYR A 31 10.36 4.58 3.91
CA TYR A 31 11.70 4.99 3.48
C TYR A 31 12.68 5.12 4.66
N LYS A 32 12.27 5.71 5.79
CA LYS A 32 13.07 5.75 7.03
C LYS A 32 13.47 4.34 7.48
N ALA A 33 12.52 3.41 7.50
CA ALA A 33 12.78 2.02 7.89
C ALA A 33 13.76 1.33 6.93
N TRP A 34 13.63 1.52 5.62
CA TRP A 34 14.58 1.04 4.63
C TRP A 34 15.98 1.61 4.84
N ARG A 35 16.09 2.93 4.99
CA ARG A 35 17.38 3.61 5.21
C ARG A 35 18.09 3.07 6.45
N TRP A 36 17.35 2.82 7.53
CA TRP A 36 17.90 2.24 8.75
C TRP A 36 18.37 0.80 8.54
N ALA A 37 17.54 -0.06 7.96
CA ALA A 37 17.89 -1.47 7.74
C ALA A 37 19.10 -1.64 6.81
N LEU A 38 19.14 -0.91 5.71
CA LEU A 38 20.24 -0.95 4.75
C LEU A 38 21.54 -0.45 5.38
N LYS A 39 21.51 0.69 6.07
CA LYS A 39 22.68 1.23 6.79
C LYS A 39 23.23 0.23 7.80
N THR A 40 22.36 -0.42 8.58
CA THR A 40 22.73 -1.40 9.61
C THR A 40 23.39 -2.64 8.99
N ASN A 41 23.07 -2.97 7.74
CA ASN A 41 23.67 -4.09 7.01
C ASN A 41 24.79 -3.68 6.04
N GLY A 42 25.38 -2.49 6.22
CA GLY A 42 26.58 -2.07 5.53
C GLY A 42 26.38 -1.47 4.13
N ALA A 43 25.15 -1.18 3.74
CA ALA A 43 24.91 -0.48 2.48
C ALA A 43 25.48 0.96 2.55
N PRO A 44 26.09 1.45 1.45
CA PRO A 44 26.61 2.80 1.41
C PRO A 44 25.48 3.82 1.49
N HIS A 45 25.80 5.00 2.00
CA HIS A 45 24.81 6.03 2.27
C HIS A 45 24.07 6.53 1.01
N HIS A 46 24.68 6.40 -0.16
CA HIS A 46 24.11 6.78 -1.45
C HIS A 46 23.28 5.68 -2.11
N ALA A 47 23.24 4.47 -1.54
CA ALA A 47 22.39 3.40 -2.02
C ALA A 47 20.93 3.64 -1.61
N PHE A 48 20.01 3.33 -2.51
CA PHE A 48 18.56 3.38 -2.28
C PHE A 48 18.08 4.77 -1.83
N LEU A 49 18.36 5.79 -2.65
CA LEU A 49 17.80 7.13 -2.47
C LEU A 49 16.29 7.13 -2.78
N TRP A 50 15.62 8.25 -2.49
CA TRP A 50 14.16 8.34 -2.59
C TRP A 50 13.61 7.92 -3.96
N ASP A 51 14.20 8.38 -5.05
CA ASP A 51 13.74 8.04 -6.40
C ASP A 51 13.89 6.53 -6.71
N GLU A 52 14.96 5.93 -6.21
CA GLU A 52 15.19 4.49 -6.33
C GLU A 52 14.21 3.70 -5.45
N PHE A 53 13.94 4.16 -4.24
CA PHE A 53 12.91 3.59 -3.37
C PHE A 53 11.52 3.62 -4.04
N VAL A 54 11.13 4.74 -4.64
CA VAL A 54 9.86 4.86 -5.37
C VAL A 54 9.81 3.93 -6.58
N ALA A 55 10.93 3.82 -7.31
CA ALA A 55 11.02 2.94 -8.49
C ALA A 55 10.88 1.44 -8.14
N HIS A 56 11.22 1.04 -6.92
CA HIS A 56 11.04 -0.33 -6.42
C HIS A 56 9.66 -0.56 -5.77
N GLY A 57 8.76 0.40 -5.84
CA GLY A 57 7.39 0.29 -5.31
C GLY A 57 6.67 -0.94 -5.84
N GLY A 58 6.09 -1.74 -4.94
CA GLY A 58 5.39 -2.98 -5.27
C GLY A 58 6.25 -4.24 -5.37
N MET A 59 7.58 -4.14 -5.36
CA MET A 59 8.47 -5.30 -5.25
C MET A 59 8.44 -5.89 -3.84
N ALA A 60 8.61 -7.22 -3.75
CA ALA A 60 8.78 -7.86 -2.44
C ALA A 60 10.10 -7.42 -1.79
N ALA A 61 10.09 -7.18 -0.48
CA ALA A 61 11.23 -6.62 0.23
C ALA A 61 12.53 -7.45 0.08
N PRO A 62 12.52 -8.79 0.10
CA PRO A 62 13.73 -9.56 -0.18
C PRO A 62 14.28 -9.36 -1.60
N ASP A 63 13.39 -9.19 -2.59
CA ASP A 63 13.79 -9.00 -4.00
C ASP A 63 14.44 -7.62 -4.18
N ILE A 64 13.95 -6.60 -3.49
CA ILE A 64 14.60 -5.27 -3.44
C ILE A 64 16.04 -5.41 -2.92
N VAL A 65 16.25 -6.15 -1.85
CA VAL A 65 17.60 -6.35 -1.28
C VAL A 65 18.50 -7.12 -2.24
N ALA A 66 17.97 -8.13 -2.93
CA ALA A 66 18.72 -8.88 -3.94
C ALA A 66 19.14 -7.99 -5.12
N ASP A 67 18.23 -7.13 -5.57
CA ASP A 67 18.52 -6.17 -6.65
C ASP A 67 19.59 -5.16 -6.22
N LEU A 68 19.47 -4.58 -5.01
CA LEU A 68 20.48 -3.67 -4.46
C LEU A 68 21.85 -4.33 -4.29
N ASN A 69 21.90 -5.62 -3.94
CA ASN A 69 23.15 -6.37 -3.91
C ASN A 69 23.80 -6.41 -5.30
N GLY A 70 23.01 -6.63 -6.36
CA GLY A 70 23.48 -6.61 -7.73
C GLY A 70 23.98 -5.22 -8.17
N ILE A 71 23.19 -4.18 -7.91
CA ILE A 71 23.50 -2.79 -8.32
C ILE A 71 24.76 -2.25 -7.62
N TYR A 72 24.89 -2.50 -6.31
CA TYR A 72 25.93 -1.88 -5.47
C TYR A 72 27.06 -2.85 -5.09
N GLY A 73 27.05 -4.10 -5.60
CA GLY A 73 28.07 -5.10 -5.28
C GLY A 73 28.08 -5.53 -3.81
N LEU A 74 26.91 -5.55 -3.16
CA LEU A 74 26.75 -5.87 -1.75
C LEU A 74 26.50 -7.37 -1.53
N GLN A 75 26.63 -7.82 -0.28
CA GLN A 75 26.40 -9.21 0.13
C GLN A 75 25.43 -9.27 1.31
N MET A 76 24.38 -8.43 1.27
CA MET A 76 23.36 -8.44 2.30
C MET A 76 22.50 -9.71 2.18
N GLU A 77 22.11 -10.27 3.32
CA GLU A 77 21.17 -11.40 3.35
C GLU A 77 19.73 -10.88 3.19
N PRO A 78 19.05 -11.19 2.05
CA PRO A 78 17.80 -10.51 1.68
C PRO A 78 16.69 -10.64 2.72
N GLN A 79 16.45 -11.86 3.21
CA GLN A 79 15.38 -12.12 4.17
C GLN A 79 15.62 -11.44 5.51
N LYS A 80 16.88 -11.41 5.96
CA LYS A 80 17.26 -10.73 7.21
C LYS A 80 17.02 -9.23 7.13
N VAL A 81 17.48 -8.58 6.04
CA VAL A 81 17.30 -7.12 5.86
C VAL A 81 15.83 -6.76 5.75
N ALA A 82 15.04 -7.55 5.00
CA ALA A 82 13.61 -7.36 4.88
C ALA A 82 12.89 -7.48 6.24
N THR A 83 13.30 -8.46 7.07
CA THR A 83 12.78 -8.62 8.44
C THR A 83 13.13 -7.42 9.31
N MET A 84 14.41 -6.99 9.31
CA MET A 84 14.86 -5.81 10.06
C MET A 84 14.13 -4.53 9.64
N LYS A 85 13.91 -4.34 8.32
CA LYS A 85 13.12 -3.22 7.79
C LYS A 85 11.70 -3.23 8.36
N ARG A 86 11.04 -4.39 8.36
CA ARG A 86 9.68 -4.54 8.89
C ARG A 86 9.62 -4.22 10.38
N GLU A 87 10.50 -4.83 11.18
CA GLU A 87 10.56 -4.59 12.63
C GLU A 87 10.81 -3.13 12.97
N HIS A 88 11.68 -2.45 12.19
CA HIS A 88 11.91 -1.03 12.40
C HIS A 88 10.73 -0.16 11.96
N TYR A 89 10.02 -0.56 10.91
CA TYR A 89 8.79 0.11 10.52
C TYR A 89 7.72 -0.02 11.61
N ASP A 90 7.52 -1.22 12.14
CA ASP A 90 6.58 -1.47 13.24
C ASP A 90 6.93 -0.61 14.48
N TYR A 91 8.22 -0.49 14.82
CA TYR A 91 8.69 0.41 15.89
C TYR A 91 8.35 1.89 15.61
N LEU A 92 8.52 2.35 14.37
CA LEU A 92 8.18 3.73 14.00
C LEU A 92 6.68 3.99 14.12
N LEU A 93 5.83 3.01 13.79
CA LEU A 93 4.37 3.12 13.94
C LEU A 93 3.92 3.26 15.41
N GLU A 94 4.71 2.76 16.38
CA GLU A 94 4.42 2.94 17.80
C GLU A 94 4.78 4.35 18.31
N THR A 95 5.66 5.06 17.62
CA THR A 95 6.26 6.31 18.07
C THR A 95 5.88 7.53 17.22
N GLU A 96 5.37 7.32 16.01
CA GLU A 96 4.99 8.38 15.07
C GLU A 96 3.51 8.24 14.70
N GLU A 97 2.77 9.34 14.68
CA GLU A 97 1.45 9.41 14.05
C GLU A 97 1.63 9.57 12.54
N LEU A 98 0.98 8.70 11.76
CA LEU A 98 1.03 8.80 10.31
C LEU A 98 -0.02 9.77 9.79
N PRO A 99 0.34 10.67 8.86
CA PRO A 99 -0.63 11.54 8.21
C PRO A 99 -1.60 10.73 7.34
N ILE A 100 -2.88 11.04 7.41
CA ILE A 100 -3.86 10.56 6.43
C ILE A 100 -3.73 11.35 5.12
N ILE A 101 -4.23 10.77 4.03
CA ILE A 101 -4.45 11.50 2.78
C ILE A 101 -5.90 12.02 2.81
N PRO A 102 -6.09 13.34 3.03
CA PRO A 102 -7.41 13.89 3.38
C PRO A 102 -8.48 13.64 2.32
N GLU A 103 -8.10 13.65 1.04
CA GLU A 103 -9.04 13.49 -0.07
C GLU A 103 -9.65 12.09 -0.10
N THR A 104 -8.83 11.04 0.04
CA THR A 104 -9.31 9.65 0.02
C THR A 104 -10.04 9.29 1.30
N VAL A 105 -9.53 9.71 2.48
CA VAL A 105 -10.20 9.47 3.76
C VAL A 105 -11.51 10.28 3.86
N GLY A 106 -11.54 11.48 3.28
CA GLY A 106 -12.77 12.28 3.16
C GLY A 106 -13.84 11.53 2.36
N LEU A 107 -13.46 10.99 1.18
CA LEU A 107 -14.34 10.16 0.37
C LEU A 107 -14.85 8.93 1.13
N VAL A 108 -13.99 8.22 1.87
CA VAL A 108 -14.40 7.07 2.70
C VAL A 108 -15.49 7.45 3.69
N ARG A 109 -15.37 8.60 4.36
CA ARG A 109 -16.39 9.08 5.31
C ARG A 109 -17.72 9.41 4.60
N GLU A 110 -17.66 9.97 3.40
CA GLU A 110 -18.84 10.22 2.58
C GLU A 110 -19.53 8.92 2.16
N LEU A 111 -18.76 7.92 1.71
CA LEU A 111 -19.25 6.59 1.36
C LEU A 111 -19.90 5.90 2.57
N GLN A 112 -19.27 5.98 3.74
CA GLN A 112 -19.82 5.44 4.99
C GLN A 112 -21.16 6.09 5.33
N ALA A 113 -21.25 7.41 5.25
CA ALA A 113 -22.48 8.14 5.54
C ALA A 113 -23.60 7.82 4.53
N ALA A 114 -23.24 7.51 3.28
CA ALA A 114 -24.19 7.13 2.23
C ALA A 114 -24.56 5.65 2.22
N GLY A 115 -23.89 4.81 3.04
CA GLY A 115 -24.08 3.35 3.05
C GLY A 115 -23.58 2.67 1.77
N ILE A 116 -22.64 3.28 1.05
CA ILE A 116 -22.03 2.72 -0.17
C ILE A 116 -20.88 1.80 0.24
N PRO A 117 -20.80 0.56 -0.31
CA PRO A 117 -19.76 -0.41 0.03
C PRO A 117 -18.35 0.09 -0.30
N TYR A 118 -17.41 -0.11 0.64
CA TYR A 118 -16.00 0.16 0.42
C TYR A 118 -15.12 -0.82 1.21
N ALA A 119 -13.89 -1.01 0.76
CA ALA A 119 -12.92 -1.93 1.33
C ALA A 119 -11.49 -1.42 1.17
N ILE A 120 -10.57 -1.97 1.95
CA ILE A 120 -9.14 -1.91 1.67
C ILE A 120 -8.71 -3.17 0.92
N GLY A 121 -7.87 -2.97 -0.13
CA GLY A 121 -7.12 -4.03 -0.80
C GLY A 121 -5.64 -3.66 -0.84
N THR A 122 -4.83 -4.17 0.08
CA THR A 122 -3.42 -3.77 0.29
C THR A 122 -2.42 -4.89 0.02
N GLY A 123 -1.19 -4.52 -0.33
CA GLY A 123 -0.02 -5.42 -0.38
C GLY A 123 0.61 -5.69 1.00
N SER A 124 0.21 -4.97 2.04
CA SER A 124 0.70 -5.16 3.41
C SER A 124 0.01 -6.35 4.08
N VAL A 125 0.75 -7.15 4.87
CA VAL A 125 0.17 -8.22 5.70
C VAL A 125 -0.77 -7.63 6.76
N ILE A 126 -1.75 -8.42 7.22
CA ILE A 126 -2.85 -7.92 8.06
C ILE A 126 -2.39 -7.17 9.32
N ASN A 127 -1.36 -7.66 10.01
CA ASN A 127 -0.86 -6.99 11.21
C ASN A 127 -0.22 -5.63 10.91
N GLY A 128 0.53 -5.51 9.81
CA GLY A 128 1.11 -4.26 9.35
C GLY A 128 0.03 -3.27 8.91
N ALA A 129 -0.94 -3.71 8.11
CA ALA A 129 -2.06 -2.89 7.65
C ALA A 129 -2.84 -2.29 8.84
N ARG A 130 -3.18 -3.11 9.84
CA ARG A 130 -3.85 -2.62 11.05
C ARG A 130 -2.99 -1.66 11.87
N ALA A 131 -1.69 -1.92 11.99
CA ALA A 131 -0.78 -1.02 12.69
C ALA A 131 -0.69 0.35 12.00
N THR A 132 -0.60 0.39 10.67
CA THR A 132 -0.63 1.62 9.87
C THR A 132 -1.95 2.38 10.09
N LEU A 133 -3.09 1.70 10.03
CA LEU A 133 -4.41 2.32 10.25
C LEU A 133 -4.56 2.87 11.68
N ARG A 134 -4.06 2.16 12.70
CA ARG A 134 -4.07 2.63 14.10
C ARG A 134 -3.20 3.87 14.27
N SER A 135 -1.97 3.85 13.74
CA SER A 135 -1.07 5.00 13.79
C SER A 135 -1.66 6.23 13.10
N ALA A 136 -2.48 6.03 12.06
CA ALA A 136 -3.20 7.10 11.38
C ALA A 136 -4.57 7.46 12.02
N GLY A 137 -5.00 6.74 13.07
CA GLY A 137 -6.26 7.00 13.78
C GLY A 137 -7.52 6.73 12.96
N ILE A 138 -7.48 5.79 12.01
CA ILE A 138 -8.59 5.49 11.09
C ILE A 138 -8.95 4.00 10.99
N GLU A 139 -8.45 3.14 11.91
CA GLU A 139 -8.72 1.70 11.84
C GLU A 139 -10.22 1.37 11.87
N ASP A 140 -11.00 2.07 12.68
CA ASP A 140 -12.43 1.84 12.85
C ASP A 140 -13.28 2.18 11.62
N LEU A 141 -12.71 2.89 10.64
CA LEU A 141 -13.42 3.21 9.39
C LEU A 141 -13.56 2.00 8.45
N PHE A 142 -12.71 0.96 8.58
CA PHE A 142 -12.60 -0.09 7.57
C PHE A 142 -13.04 -1.47 8.09
N PRO A 143 -14.30 -1.87 7.83
CA PRO A 143 -14.80 -3.20 8.22
C PRO A 143 -14.24 -4.32 7.33
N ILE A 144 -13.82 -4.01 6.11
CA ILE A 144 -13.29 -4.97 5.14
C ILE A 144 -11.85 -4.59 4.78
N ILE A 145 -10.91 -5.47 5.13
CA ILE A 145 -9.49 -5.36 4.75
C ILE A 145 -9.11 -6.68 4.08
N VAL A 146 -8.57 -6.60 2.87
CA VAL A 146 -8.02 -7.74 2.11
C VAL A 146 -6.54 -7.54 1.93
N THR A 147 -5.78 -8.57 2.26
CA THR A 147 -4.32 -8.59 2.33
C THR A 147 -3.76 -9.79 1.58
N PRO A 148 -2.44 -9.90 1.38
CA PRO A 148 -1.83 -11.12 0.84
C PRO A 148 -2.09 -12.39 1.67
N ASP A 149 -2.44 -12.24 2.96
CA ASP A 149 -2.77 -13.38 3.83
C ASP A 149 -4.12 -14.03 3.48
N ASP A 150 -4.97 -13.32 2.72
CA ASP A 150 -6.31 -13.77 2.32
C ASP A 150 -6.34 -14.48 0.95
N VAL A 151 -5.25 -14.41 0.18
CA VAL A 151 -5.14 -14.96 -1.17
C VAL A 151 -4.03 -16.02 -1.24
N PRO A 152 -4.02 -16.91 -2.25
CA PRO A 152 -2.95 -17.89 -2.38
C PRO A 152 -1.56 -17.23 -2.53
N PRO A 153 -0.47 -17.86 -2.06
CA PRO A 153 0.88 -17.35 -2.23
C PRO A 153 1.20 -17.00 -3.68
N GLY A 154 1.80 -15.83 -3.91
CA GLY A 154 2.12 -15.32 -5.24
C GLY A 154 0.93 -14.68 -5.99
N ARG A 155 -0.25 -14.58 -5.36
CA ARG A 155 -1.45 -13.97 -5.95
C ARG A 155 -1.73 -12.55 -5.43
N GLY A 156 -0.72 -11.91 -4.82
CA GLY A 156 -0.75 -10.48 -4.50
C GLY A 156 -0.60 -9.61 -5.75
N LYS A 157 -0.73 -8.28 -5.61
CA LYS A 157 -0.51 -7.32 -6.70
C LYS A 157 0.82 -7.59 -7.42
N PRO A 158 0.89 -7.65 -8.75
CA PRO A 158 -0.09 -7.17 -9.73
C PRO A 158 -1.20 -8.16 -10.11
N GLU A 159 -1.31 -9.32 -9.46
CA GLU A 159 -2.43 -10.23 -9.68
C GLU A 159 -3.75 -9.62 -9.16
N PRO A 160 -4.91 -9.94 -9.77
CA PRO A 160 -6.18 -9.28 -9.46
C PRO A 160 -6.82 -9.74 -8.15
N ASP A 161 -6.34 -10.82 -7.55
CA ASP A 161 -7.04 -11.60 -6.53
C ASP A 161 -7.43 -10.78 -5.29
N ILE A 162 -6.57 -9.89 -4.83
CA ILE A 162 -6.86 -9.00 -3.68
C ILE A 162 -8.09 -8.12 -3.96
N PHE A 163 -8.15 -7.53 -5.14
CA PHE A 163 -9.27 -6.64 -5.48
C PHE A 163 -10.55 -7.42 -5.82
N LEU A 164 -10.43 -8.57 -6.48
CA LEU A 164 -11.58 -9.46 -6.71
C LEU A 164 -12.19 -9.94 -5.40
N LEU A 165 -11.36 -10.35 -4.43
CA LEU A 165 -11.83 -10.77 -3.10
C LEU A 165 -12.44 -9.59 -2.32
N ALA A 166 -11.90 -8.37 -2.47
CA ALA A 166 -12.49 -7.18 -1.86
C ALA A 166 -13.89 -6.90 -2.41
N ALA A 167 -14.08 -6.98 -3.73
CA ALA A 167 -15.38 -6.84 -4.37
C ALA A 167 -16.37 -7.93 -3.92
N GLU A 168 -15.91 -9.19 -3.84
CA GLU A 168 -16.71 -10.31 -3.32
C GLU A 168 -17.18 -10.06 -1.87
N ARG A 169 -16.27 -9.64 -0.98
CA ARG A 169 -16.60 -9.33 0.43
C ARG A 169 -17.56 -8.15 0.58
N MET A 170 -17.53 -7.20 -0.35
CA MET A 170 -18.49 -6.09 -0.43
C MET A 170 -19.83 -6.51 -1.03
N GLY A 171 -19.92 -7.66 -1.70
CA GLY A 171 -21.10 -8.10 -2.45
C GLY A 171 -21.36 -7.27 -3.72
N VAL A 172 -20.32 -6.70 -4.34
CA VAL A 172 -20.42 -5.82 -5.51
C VAL A 172 -19.71 -6.47 -6.70
N PRO A 173 -20.32 -6.50 -7.91
CA PRO A 173 -19.63 -6.97 -9.11
C PRO A 173 -18.34 -6.19 -9.38
N ALA A 174 -17.25 -6.88 -9.73
CA ALA A 174 -15.95 -6.24 -10.01
C ALA A 174 -16.05 -5.11 -11.04
N THR A 175 -16.87 -5.29 -12.07
CA THR A 175 -17.10 -4.29 -13.14
C THR A 175 -17.81 -3.01 -12.66
N GLU A 176 -18.39 -3.04 -11.47
CA GLU A 176 -19.03 -1.89 -10.82
C GLU A 176 -18.16 -1.28 -9.72
N CYS A 177 -16.94 -1.80 -9.51
CA CYS A 177 -15.98 -1.28 -8.57
C CYS A 177 -14.99 -0.30 -9.18
N VAL A 178 -14.48 0.60 -8.36
CA VAL A 178 -13.33 1.48 -8.66
C VAL A 178 -12.25 1.29 -7.61
N VAL A 179 -10.99 1.23 -8.05
CA VAL A 179 -9.81 1.10 -7.19
C VAL A 179 -9.09 2.43 -7.13
N PHE A 180 -8.71 2.87 -5.92
CA PHE A 180 -7.81 4.00 -5.69
C PHE A 180 -6.42 3.45 -5.35
N GLU A 181 -5.40 3.88 -6.08
CA GLU A 181 -4.05 3.31 -6.03
C GLU A 181 -2.98 4.33 -6.44
N ASP A 182 -1.83 4.31 -5.78
CA ASP A 182 -0.69 5.16 -6.10
C ASP A 182 0.41 4.43 -6.90
N ALA A 183 0.53 3.10 -6.73
CA ALA A 183 1.61 2.28 -7.29
C ALA A 183 1.19 1.50 -8.54
N GLU A 184 2.13 1.35 -9.48
CA GLU A 184 1.89 0.67 -10.76
C GLU A 184 1.41 -0.79 -10.60
N PRO A 185 1.96 -1.63 -9.69
CA PRO A 185 1.48 -3.00 -9.53
C PRO A 185 0.00 -3.09 -9.11
N GLY A 186 -0.47 -2.17 -8.27
CA GLY A 186 -1.89 -2.13 -7.90
C GLY A 186 -2.79 -1.67 -9.04
N ILE A 187 -2.33 -0.72 -9.85
CA ILE A 187 -3.07 -0.31 -11.06
C ILE A 187 -3.18 -1.48 -12.04
N GLN A 188 -2.11 -2.24 -12.24
CA GLN A 188 -2.16 -3.44 -13.08
C GLN A 188 -3.12 -4.50 -12.51
N ALA A 189 -3.14 -4.67 -11.20
CA ALA A 189 -4.10 -5.56 -10.53
C ALA A 189 -5.56 -5.12 -10.74
N ALA A 190 -5.86 -3.81 -10.67
CA ALA A 190 -7.19 -3.27 -10.95
C ALA A 190 -7.61 -3.51 -12.41
N ILE A 191 -6.71 -3.27 -13.36
CA ILE A 191 -6.94 -3.54 -14.78
C ILE A 191 -7.21 -5.04 -15.01
N ALA A 192 -6.38 -5.91 -14.42
CA ALA A 192 -6.55 -7.37 -14.52
C ALA A 192 -7.86 -7.87 -13.89
N ALA A 193 -8.34 -7.18 -12.84
CA ALA A 193 -9.65 -7.44 -12.21
C ALA A 193 -10.83 -6.93 -13.03
N GLY A 194 -10.62 -6.19 -14.13
CA GLY A 194 -11.67 -5.56 -14.91
C GLY A 194 -12.34 -4.36 -14.22
N MET A 195 -11.65 -3.75 -13.25
CA MET A 195 -12.13 -2.61 -12.48
C MET A 195 -11.66 -1.27 -13.08
N ALA A 196 -12.44 -0.22 -12.86
CA ALA A 196 -11.96 1.14 -13.05
C ALA A 196 -10.89 1.45 -11.98
N TYR A 197 -10.01 2.41 -12.27
CA TYR A 197 -9.06 2.88 -11.27
C TYR A 197 -8.89 4.40 -11.29
N VAL A 198 -8.48 4.93 -10.16
CA VAL A 198 -8.08 6.32 -9.94
C VAL A 198 -6.65 6.30 -9.40
N ARG A 199 -5.74 6.94 -10.11
CA ARG A 199 -4.36 7.08 -9.63
C ARG A 199 -4.29 8.18 -8.58
N VAL A 200 -3.79 7.84 -7.41
CA VAL A 200 -3.45 8.79 -6.34
C VAL A 200 -2.04 9.31 -6.60
N ALA A 201 -1.87 10.63 -6.63
CA ALA A 201 -0.54 11.20 -6.84
C ALA A 201 0.34 10.99 -5.58
N PRO A 202 1.61 10.62 -5.74
CA PRO A 202 2.54 10.50 -4.62
C PRO A 202 2.77 11.84 -3.91
N CYS A 203 3.27 11.78 -2.67
CA CYS A 203 3.68 12.96 -1.90
C CYS A 203 4.91 13.66 -2.48
#